data_3a4369738966b189cbaf6310bd9f738e
#
_entry.id   3a4369738966b189cbaf6310bd9f738e
#
_cell.length_a   1.000
_cell.length_b   1.000
_cell.length_c   1.000
_cell.angle_alpha   90.00
_cell.angle_beta   90.00
_cell.angle_gamma   90.00
#
_symmetry.space_group_name_H-M   'P 1'
#
loop_
_entity.id
_entity.type
_entity.pdbx_description
1 polymer ?
#
loop_
_entity_poly.entity_id
_entity_poly.type
_entity_poly.pdbx_seq_one_letter_code
_entity_poly.pdbx_strand_id
1 'polypeptide(L)'
;MSLYKKLNVRVECADGFSMSVQARETLYCTPRVNNAPSYSEVEVGFPSAPEELLMDYCEEPQNPTETVYAYVPVQVVTNVIAKHGGMVEGDVPPGVAPLKASRR
;
A
#
# COMPACT_ATOMS: atom_id res chain seq x y z
N MET A 1 24.90 -6.27 -12.18
CA MET A 1 23.52 -6.64 -11.83
C MET A 1 23.10 -5.95 -10.54
N SER A 2 21.94 -5.37 -10.56
CA SER A 2 21.42 -4.71 -9.36
C SER A 2 20.89 -5.71 -8.36
N LEU A 3 21.23 -5.51 -7.09
CA LEU A 3 20.69 -6.30 -6.00
C LEU A 3 19.43 -5.64 -5.41
N TYR A 4 19.07 -4.48 -5.92
CA TYR A 4 17.92 -3.74 -5.39
C TYR A 4 16.67 -4.20 -6.09
N LYS A 5 15.66 -4.44 -5.28
CA LYS A 5 14.33 -4.62 -5.82
C LYS A 5 13.77 -3.25 -6.15
N LYS A 6 13.22 -3.12 -7.34
CA LYS A 6 12.59 -1.89 -7.75
C LYS A 6 11.37 -1.63 -6.89
N LEU A 7 11.13 -0.38 -6.53
CA LEU A 7 9.92 -0.02 -5.79
C LEU A 7 8.69 -0.30 -6.64
N ASN A 8 7.62 -0.70 -5.97
CA ASN A 8 6.35 -0.85 -6.64
C ASN A 8 5.85 0.50 -7.12
N VAL A 9 5.20 0.49 -8.28
CA VAL A 9 4.59 1.69 -8.82
C VAL A 9 3.42 2.10 -7.92
N ARG A 10 3.27 3.40 -7.71
CA ARG A 10 2.24 3.94 -6.84
C ARG A 10 0.85 3.46 -7.29
N VAL A 11 0.05 3.05 -6.33
CA VAL A 11 -1.33 2.61 -6.59
C VAL A 11 -2.19 3.83 -6.84
N GLU A 12 -2.94 3.81 -7.95
CA GLU A 12 -3.96 4.82 -8.22
C GLU A 12 -5.30 4.13 -8.36
N CYS A 13 -6.30 4.71 -7.74
CA CYS A 13 -7.65 4.15 -7.72
C CYS A 13 -8.60 4.93 -8.63
N ALA A 14 -9.74 4.32 -8.92
CA ALA A 14 -10.69 4.88 -9.89
C ALA A 14 -11.17 6.27 -9.52
N ASP A 15 -11.27 6.60 -8.23
CA ASP A 15 -11.75 7.91 -7.78
C ASP A 15 -10.63 8.94 -7.67
N GLY A 16 -9.39 8.58 -8.02
CA GLY A 16 -8.25 9.48 -7.97
C GLY A 16 -7.39 9.35 -6.71
N PHE A 17 -7.84 8.59 -5.71
CA PHE A 17 -7.03 8.34 -4.53
C PHE A 17 -5.77 7.56 -4.93
N SER A 18 -4.63 7.89 -4.32
CA SER A 18 -3.41 7.15 -4.60
C SER A 18 -2.58 6.98 -3.33
N MET A 19 -1.73 5.95 -3.33
CA MET A 19 -0.86 5.64 -2.20
C MET A 19 0.26 4.72 -2.66
N SER A 20 1.38 4.73 -1.92
CA SER A 20 2.48 3.80 -2.15
C SER A 20 2.25 2.58 -1.26
N VAL A 21 2.41 1.37 -1.81
CA VAL A 21 2.28 0.13 -1.05
C VAL A 21 3.53 -0.70 -1.29
N GLN A 22 4.36 -0.83 -0.25
CA GLN A 22 5.69 -1.44 -0.39
C GLN A 22 5.92 -2.47 0.70
N ALA A 23 6.80 -3.43 0.41
CA ALA A 23 7.23 -4.42 1.41
C ALA A 23 8.61 -4.92 1.03
N ARG A 24 9.55 -4.86 1.97
CA ARG A 24 10.89 -5.41 1.85
C ARG A 24 11.60 -5.34 3.20
N GLU A 25 12.83 -5.88 3.26
CA GLU A 25 13.52 -6.06 4.55
C GLU A 25 13.75 -4.76 5.31
N THR A 26 13.77 -3.61 4.64
CA THR A 26 14.03 -2.33 5.28
C THR A 26 12.77 -1.56 5.65
N LEU A 27 11.60 -2.12 5.39
CA LEU A 27 10.34 -1.43 5.58
C LEU A 27 9.51 -2.09 6.69
N TYR A 28 8.48 -1.37 7.14
CA TYR A 28 7.61 -1.84 8.22
C TYR A 28 6.56 -2.80 7.67
N CYS A 29 6.99 -4.03 7.43
CA CYS A 29 6.14 -5.08 6.87
C CYS A 29 6.40 -6.40 7.59
N THR A 30 5.59 -7.40 7.32
CA THR A 30 5.72 -8.73 7.93
C THR A 30 5.54 -9.80 6.85
N PRO A 31 6.52 -10.66 6.63
CA PRO A 31 7.85 -10.68 7.25
C PRO A 31 8.74 -9.56 6.69
N ARG A 32 9.75 -9.16 7.43
CA ARG A 32 10.66 -8.11 6.98
C ARG A 32 11.79 -8.72 6.17
N VAL A 33 11.43 -9.23 5.01
CA VAL A 33 12.38 -9.84 4.07
C VAL A 33 12.05 -9.37 2.66
N ASN A 34 13.02 -9.47 1.77
CA ASN A 34 12.81 -9.17 0.36
C ASN A 34 12.14 -10.35 -0.31
N ASN A 35 11.23 -10.06 -1.22
CA ASN A 35 10.66 -11.07 -2.12
C ASN A 35 9.99 -12.24 -1.39
N ALA A 36 9.26 -11.93 -0.31
CA ALA A 36 8.49 -12.98 0.35
C ALA A 36 7.40 -13.49 -0.60
N PRO A 37 7.06 -14.79 -0.53
CA PRO A 37 5.95 -15.31 -1.35
C PRO A 37 4.63 -14.62 -1.01
N SER A 38 4.49 -14.14 0.23
CA SER A 38 3.30 -13.41 0.66
C SER A 38 3.64 -12.61 1.91
N TYR A 39 3.08 -11.41 2.02
CA TYR A 39 3.19 -10.58 3.21
C TYR A 39 1.85 -10.54 3.91
N SER A 40 1.87 -10.48 5.24
CA SER A 40 0.64 -10.30 6.01
C SER A 40 0.40 -8.84 6.36
N GLU A 41 1.47 -8.04 6.40
CA GLU A 41 1.42 -6.62 6.70
C GLU A 41 2.39 -5.91 5.78
N VAL A 42 2.03 -4.70 5.34
CA VAL A 42 2.84 -3.94 4.40
C VAL A 42 2.96 -2.50 4.88
N GLU A 43 3.90 -1.76 4.28
CA GLU A 43 4.04 -0.32 4.57
C GLU A 43 3.29 0.47 3.50
N VAL A 44 2.42 1.35 3.95
CA VAL A 44 1.70 2.26 3.06
C VAL A 44 2.32 3.64 3.23
N GLY A 45 2.50 4.38 2.14
CA GLY A 45 3.12 5.69 2.22
C GLY A 45 2.38 6.75 1.44
N PHE A 46 2.35 7.94 2.03
CA PHE A 46 2.02 9.18 1.34
C PHE A 46 0.71 9.10 0.55
N PRO A 47 -0.41 8.74 1.21
CA PRO A 47 -1.70 8.74 0.52
C PRO A 47 -2.02 10.14 0.02
N SER A 48 -2.73 10.24 -1.10
CA SER A 48 -3.05 11.53 -1.72
C SER A 48 -4.03 12.35 -0.90
N ALA A 49 -4.73 11.71 0.05
CA ALA A 49 -5.66 12.37 0.95
C ALA A 49 -5.71 11.56 2.23
N PRO A 50 -6.13 12.15 3.36
CA PRO A 50 -6.30 11.37 4.59
C PRO A 50 -7.28 10.24 4.34
N GLU A 51 -6.96 9.07 4.88
CA GLU A 51 -7.78 7.87 4.70
C GLU A 51 -8.05 7.26 6.07
N GLU A 52 -9.30 7.31 6.49
CA GLU A 52 -9.72 6.88 7.82
C GLU A 52 -9.32 5.43 8.12
N LEU A 53 -9.42 4.56 7.13
CA LEU A 53 -9.11 3.13 7.32
C LEU A 53 -7.64 2.89 7.66
N LEU A 54 -6.76 3.84 7.35
CA LEU A 54 -5.33 3.71 7.58
C LEU A 54 -4.86 4.39 8.86
N MET A 55 -5.69 5.23 9.49
CA MET A 55 -5.19 6.13 10.54
C MET A 55 -4.63 5.42 11.77
N ASP A 56 -5.10 4.22 12.08
CA ASP A 56 -4.56 3.47 13.23
C ASP A 56 -3.10 3.07 13.04
N TYR A 57 -2.59 3.12 11.82
CA TYR A 57 -1.22 2.71 11.50
C TYR A 57 -0.31 3.88 11.19
N CYS A 58 -0.83 5.09 11.31
CA CYS A 58 -0.14 6.31 10.87
C CYS A 58 1.01 6.68 11.80
N GLU A 59 2.20 6.93 11.23
CA GLU A 59 3.37 7.30 12.03
C GLU A 59 3.30 8.75 12.49
N GLU A 60 2.73 9.65 11.67
CA GLU A 60 2.57 11.05 12.03
C GLU A 60 1.15 11.52 11.74
N PRO A 61 0.23 11.32 12.69
CA PRO A 61 -1.17 11.66 12.44
C PRO A 61 -1.44 13.12 12.07
N GLN A 62 -0.53 14.05 12.44
CA GLN A 62 -0.68 15.45 12.08
C GLN A 62 -0.42 15.71 10.61
N ASN A 63 0.29 14.80 9.93
CA ASN A 63 0.68 14.96 8.53
C ASN A 63 0.30 13.72 7.74
N PRO A 64 -0.98 13.38 7.64
CA PRO A 64 -1.40 12.07 7.13
C PRO A 64 -1.06 11.81 5.65
N THR A 65 -0.80 12.86 4.86
CA THR A 65 -0.42 12.66 3.46
C THR A 65 1.09 12.73 3.26
N GLU A 66 1.86 12.96 4.33
CA GLU A 66 3.30 13.13 4.22
C GLU A 66 4.06 12.18 5.14
N THR A 67 3.48 11.05 5.44
CA THR A 67 4.09 10.08 6.32
C THR A 67 3.81 8.66 5.83
N VAL A 68 4.40 7.70 6.55
CA VAL A 68 4.18 6.28 6.26
C VAL A 68 3.28 5.66 7.33
N TYR A 69 2.72 4.52 7.00
CA TYR A 69 1.79 3.76 7.81
C TYR A 69 2.39 2.38 7.98
N ALA A 70 2.69 2.01 9.22
CA ALA A 70 3.49 0.83 9.54
C ALA A 70 2.62 -0.40 9.77
N TYR A 71 3.08 -1.55 9.25
CA TYR A 71 2.48 -2.85 9.52
C TYR A 71 0.98 -2.88 9.23
N VAL A 72 0.61 -2.34 8.08
CA VAL A 72 -0.80 -2.31 7.69
C VAL A 72 -1.21 -3.70 7.21
N PRO A 73 -2.23 -4.31 7.84
CA PRO A 73 -2.68 -5.63 7.37
C PRO A 73 -3.10 -5.58 5.91
N VAL A 74 -2.76 -6.63 5.16
CA VAL A 74 -3.06 -6.66 3.73
C VAL A 74 -4.56 -6.53 3.46
N GLN A 75 -5.41 -7.03 4.36
CA GLN A 75 -6.85 -6.88 4.20
C GLN A 75 -7.28 -5.42 4.28
N VAL A 76 -6.62 -4.62 5.14
CA VAL A 76 -6.92 -3.20 5.24
C VAL A 76 -6.58 -2.50 3.93
N VAL A 77 -5.43 -2.85 3.33
CA VAL A 77 -5.05 -2.27 2.04
C VAL A 77 -6.09 -2.61 0.97
N THR A 78 -6.53 -3.86 0.95
CA THR A 78 -7.57 -4.28 0.01
C THR A 78 -8.86 -3.49 0.23
N ASN A 79 -9.23 -3.26 1.49
CA ASN A 79 -10.43 -2.49 1.82
C ASN A 79 -10.32 -1.05 1.34
N VAL A 80 -9.14 -0.45 1.47
CA VAL A 80 -8.90 0.91 0.97
C VAL A 80 -9.07 0.95 -0.54
N ILE A 81 -8.44 0.00 -1.23
CA ILE A 81 -8.53 -0.06 -2.69
C ILE A 81 -9.99 -0.21 -3.12
N ALA A 82 -10.73 -1.10 -2.46
CA ALA A 82 -12.15 -1.31 -2.79
C ALA A 82 -12.97 -0.06 -2.53
N LYS A 83 -12.72 0.62 -1.40
CA LYS A 83 -13.44 1.85 -1.05
C LYS A 83 -13.28 2.92 -2.13
N HIS A 84 -12.12 2.96 -2.76
CA HIS A 84 -11.81 3.98 -3.76
C HIS A 84 -12.05 3.52 -5.20
N GLY A 85 -12.77 2.42 -5.37
CA GLY A 85 -13.24 1.99 -6.69
C GLY A 85 -12.34 1.02 -7.43
N GLY A 86 -11.30 0.51 -6.77
CA GLY A 86 -10.37 -0.43 -7.40
C GLY A 86 -9.19 0.28 -8.04
N MET A 87 -8.17 -0.50 -8.37
CA MET A 87 -6.92 0.03 -8.95
C MET A 87 -7.06 0.26 -10.44
N VAL A 88 -6.62 1.43 -10.91
CA VAL A 88 -6.47 1.69 -12.35
C VAL A 88 -5.00 1.63 -12.74
N GLU A 89 -4.09 1.75 -11.78
CA GLU A 89 -2.66 1.67 -12.04
C GLU A 89 -1.93 1.31 -10.76
N GLY A 90 -0.72 0.76 -10.88
CA GLY A 90 0.15 0.51 -9.74
C GLY A 90 0.37 -0.95 -9.45
N ASP A 91 1.21 -1.18 -8.45
CA ASP A 91 1.58 -2.53 -8.02
C ASP A 91 1.38 -2.68 -6.52
N VAL A 92 1.04 -3.88 -6.09
CA VAL A 92 0.95 -4.19 -4.67
C VAL A 92 1.83 -5.41 -4.37
N PRO A 93 2.37 -5.50 -3.13
CA PRO A 93 3.18 -6.67 -2.76
C PRO A 93 2.34 -7.94 -2.72
N PRO A 94 2.99 -9.12 -2.87
CA PRO A 94 2.28 -10.39 -2.70
C PRO A 94 1.58 -10.43 -1.33
N GLY A 95 0.35 -10.89 -1.32
CA GLY A 95 -0.48 -10.91 -0.12
C GLY A 95 -1.60 -9.90 -0.20
N VAL A 96 -1.41 -8.80 -0.92
CA VAL A 96 -2.46 -7.83 -1.15
C VAL A 96 -3.19 -8.21 -2.45
N ALA A 97 -4.51 -8.29 -2.40
CA ALA A 97 -5.28 -8.57 -3.60
C ALA A 97 -5.30 -7.34 -4.51
N PRO A 98 -4.84 -7.46 -5.75
CA PRO A 98 -4.80 -6.30 -6.66
C PRO A 98 -6.16 -6.07 -7.32
N LEU A 99 -7.13 -5.62 -6.54
CA LEU A 99 -8.48 -5.40 -7.03
C LEU A 99 -8.49 -4.33 -8.11
N LYS A 100 -8.86 -4.71 -9.32
CA LYS A 100 -8.89 -3.80 -10.45
C LYS A 100 -10.21 -3.07 -10.51
N ALA A 101 -10.18 -1.82 -10.96
CA ALA A 101 -11.39 -1.06 -11.17
C ALA A 101 -12.24 -1.70 -12.26
N SER A 102 -13.56 -1.60 -12.11
CA SER A 102 -14.47 -2.10 -13.12
C SER A 102 -14.33 -1.30 -14.40
N ARG A 103 -14.51 -2.00 -15.53
CA ARG A 103 -14.53 -1.37 -16.83
C ARG A 103 -15.93 -1.49 -17.39
N ARG A 104 -16.32 -0.46 -18.11
CA ARG A 104 -17.65 -0.46 -18.68
C ARG A 104 -17.56 -0.29 -20.16
#